data_e9484f343bcd5d440ac59d1c9a2b869b
#
_entry.id   e9484f343bcd5d440ac59d1c9a2b869b
#
_cell.length_a   1.000
_cell.length_b   1.000
_cell.length_c   1.000
_cell.angle_alpha   90.00
_cell.angle_beta   90.00
_cell.angle_gamma   90.00
#
_symmetry.space_group_name_H-M   'P 1'
#
loop_
_entity.id
_entity.type
_entity.pdbx_description
1 polymer ?
#
loop_
_entity_poly.entity_id
_entity_poly.type
_entity_poly.pdbx_seq_one_letter_code
_entity_poly.pdbx_strand_id
1 'polypeptide(L)'
;MNLPRFFEDLSRACSGVVLLLSTAVLSAAEPSLPKVSLHTEPNASLRNEVRQAIAKGLGWLEKSQNTNGFWSTADYPAITALGLAAFEMQPANREHKTTPPAVQRGYAYLLSCVQSNGGIYRKELPSYNTSVSLTALVLANRPEYQPAILKARKFIMGLQTDLNEPGRIDSPFDGGIGYGMQDKNPDLSNTSLALEALYLSKQYVKDHHLEEAGDLNWQAAIHFLQCCQNLPASNAEPWASNDPQNKGGFIYAPGRSMAGETNLPSGRVALRSYGSMSYAGLLSYIYADLKRDDPRVVAVMDWLRGNFTLEENPGMGPQGLFYYYHTLAKALTLYGTETVETSAGRNVKWREDLALKLINLQRADGSWANENGRWFEKDPALVTAYALIALDMIYGKI
;
A
#
# COMPACT_ATOMS: atom_id res chain seq x y z
N MET A 1 -20.48 4.71 1.01
CA MET A 1 -19.75 4.89 -0.26
C MET A 1 -19.13 3.54 -0.58
N ASN A 2 -19.58 2.87 -1.64
CA ASN A 2 -18.94 1.62 -2.04
C ASN A 2 -17.56 1.97 -2.54
N LEU A 3 -16.53 1.51 -1.82
CA LEU A 3 -15.16 1.47 -2.34
C LEU A 3 -15.19 0.77 -3.69
N PRO A 4 -14.44 1.22 -4.71
CA PRO A 4 -14.45 0.56 -6.00
C PRO A 4 -14.13 -0.91 -5.80
N ARG A 5 -14.86 -1.79 -6.50
CA ARG A 5 -14.78 -3.26 -6.49
C ARG A 5 -13.42 -3.84 -6.90
N PHE A 6 -12.36 -3.16 -6.55
CA PHE A 6 -10.99 -3.53 -6.92
C PHE A 6 -10.59 -4.91 -6.38
N PHE A 7 -11.13 -5.28 -5.19
CA PHE A 7 -10.93 -6.61 -4.62
C PHE A 7 -12.06 -7.61 -4.96
N GLU A 8 -13.27 -7.13 -5.32
CA GLU A 8 -14.34 -8.02 -5.82
C GLU A 8 -14.02 -8.58 -7.20
N ASP A 9 -13.32 -7.84 -8.07
CA ASP A 9 -12.88 -8.33 -9.38
C ASP A 9 -11.80 -9.43 -9.27
N LEU A 10 -11.15 -9.56 -8.12
CA LEU A 10 -10.23 -10.67 -7.84
C LEU A 10 -10.94 -12.01 -7.56
N SER A 11 -12.22 -12.00 -7.18
CA SER A 11 -12.94 -13.20 -6.75
C SER A 11 -14.02 -13.71 -7.75
N ARG A 12 -14.39 -12.97 -8.80
CA ARG A 12 -15.54 -13.29 -9.67
C ARG A 12 -15.22 -13.63 -11.13
N ALA A 13 -14.15 -14.34 -11.40
CA ALA A 13 -13.91 -14.91 -12.72
C ALA A 13 -14.16 -16.42 -12.73
N CYS A 14 -15.36 -16.85 -12.31
CA CYS A 14 -15.84 -18.22 -12.56
C CYS A 14 -17.38 -18.25 -12.55
N SER A 15 -18.00 -18.12 -13.72
CA SER A 15 -19.22 -18.86 -14.09
C SER A 15 -19.84 -18.31 -15.38
N GLY A 16 -20.05 -19.20 -16.32
CA GLY A 16 -21.08 -19.04 -17.34
C GLY A 16 -20.64 -19.05 -18.79
N VAL A 17 -20.19 -20.20 -19.32
CA VAL A 17 -20.27 -20.49 -20.75
C VAL A 17 -21.64 -21.12 -21.04
N VAL A 18 -22.52 -20.36 -21.67
CA VAL A 18 -23.74 -20.88 -22.27
C VAL A 18 -23.45 -21.13 -23.76
N LEU A 19 -23.47 -22.41 -24.17
CA LEU A 19 -23.39 -22.80 -25.55
C LEU A 19 -24.75 -22.55 -26.23
N LEU A 20 -24.78 -21.63 -27.20
CA LEU A 20 -25.89 -21.51 -28.16
C LEU A 20 -25.41 -22.06 -29.49
N LEU A 21 -25.96 -23.25 -29.84
CA LEU A 21 -25.86 -23.83 -31.17
C LEU A 21 -26.83 -23.10 -32.11
N SER A 22 -26.33 -22.37 -33.09
CA SER A 22 -27.13 -21.89 -34.22
C SER A 22 -26.58 -22.46 -35.54
N THR A 23 -27.49 -23.11 -36.26
CA THR A 23 -27.27 -23.69 -37.59
C THR A 23 -26.97 -22.59 -38.62
N ALA A 24 -25.81 -22.66 -39.26
CA ALA A 24 -25.44 -21.75 -40.33
C ALA A 24 -25.79 -22.33 -41.71
N VAL A 25 -26.53 -21.55 -42.47
CA VAL A 25 -26.75 -21.77 -43.92
C VAL A 25 -25.50 -21.24 -44.66
N LEU A 26 -24.88 -22.11 -45.45
CA LEU A 26 -23.75 -21.72 -46.31
C LEU A 26 -24.25 -20.88 -47.48
N SER A 27 -23.82 -19.63 -47.52
CA SER A 27 -23.79 -18.79 -48.73
C SER A 27 -22.32 -18.54 -49.07
N ALA A 28 -21.92 -18.94 -50.29
CA ALA A 28 -20.57 -18.70 -50.78
C ALA A 28 -20.39 -17.20 -51.10
N ALA A 29 -19.56 -16.50 -50.29
CA ALA A 29 -19.10 -15.14 -50.55
C ALA A 29 -17.59 -15.18 -50.81
N GLU A 30 -17.15 -14.40 -51.78
CA GLU A 30 -15.75 -14.23 -52.17
C GLU A 30 -14.86 -13.85 -50.99
N PRO A 31 -13.56 -14.25 -50.95
CA PRO A 31 -12.67 -13.94 -49.85
C PRO A 31 -12.28 -12.46 -49.86
N SER A 32 -13.02 -11.66 -49.10
CA SER A 32 -12.53 -10.34 -48.69
C SER A 32 -11.37 -10.52 -47.74
N LEU A 33 -10.21 -9.91 -48.05
CA LEU A 33 -9.07 -9.81 -47.13
C LEU A 33 -9.58 -9.33 -45.76
N PRO A 34 -9.14 -9.94 -44.65
CA PRO A 34 -9.56 -9.51 -43.34
C PRO A 34 -9.10 -8.05 -43.16
N LYS A 35 -10.06 -7.13 -42.97
CA LYS A 35 -9.76 -5.80 -42.49
C LYS A 35 -9.19 -6.01 -41.10
N VAL A 36 -7.86 -5.95 -40.98
CA VAL A 36 -7.18 -5.84 -39.67
C VAL A 36 -7.64 -4.51 -39.09
N SER A 37 -8.65 -4.55 -38.29
CA SER A 37 -9.02 -3.42 -37.45
C SER A 37 -7.89 -3.26 -36.43
N LEU A 38 -6.99 -2.33 -36.69
CA LEU A 38 -6.00 -1.86 -35.72
C LEU A 38 -6.72 -1.00 -34.67
N HIS A 39 -7.66 -1.62 -33.93
CA HIS A 39 -8.07 -1.09 -32.65
C HIS A 39 -6.92 -1.35 -31.68
N THR A 40 -5.86 -0.52 -31.78
CA THR A 40 -4.87 -0.44 -30.73
C THR A 40 -5.59 0.15 -29.51
N GLU A 41 -5.76 -0.68 -28.47
CA GLU A 41 -6.16 -0.20 -27.15
C GLU A 41 -5.33 1.02 -26.78
N PRO A 42 -5.92 2.09 -26.26
CA PRO A 42 -5.13 3.21 -25.76
C PRO A 42 -4.04 2.69 -24.83
N ASN A 43 -2.81 3.18 -25.00
CA ASN A 43 -1.64 2.79 -24.19
C ASN A 43 -1.18 1.31 -24.26
N ALA A 44 -1.56 0.56 -25.29
CA ALA A 44 -1.15 -0.85 -25.45
C ALA A 44 0.38 -1.06 -25.36
N SER A 45 1.19 -0.12 -25.89
CA SER A 45 2.64 -0.16 -25.77
C SER A 45 3.09 -0.07 -24.32
N LEU A 46 2.64 0.96 -23.59
CA LEU A 46 3.00 1.16 -22.19
C LEU A 46 2.55 -0.02 -21.33
N ARG A 47 1.32 -0.53 -21.54
CA ARG A 47 0.82 -1.73 -20.85
C ARG A 47 1.73 -2.94 -21.07
N ASN A 48 2.22 -3.16 -22.30
CA ASN A 48 3.16 -4.23 -22.60
C ASN A 48 4.52 -4.03 -21.90
N GLU A 49 5.03 -2.81 -21.88
CA GLU A 49 6.28 -2.48 -21.19
C GLU A 49 6.17 -2.69 -19.66
N VAL A 50 5.05 -2.27 -19.06
CA VAL A 50 4.76 -2.54 -17.64
C VAL A 50 4.71 -4.04 -17.37
N ARG A 51 4.02 -4.82 -18.21
CA ARG A 51 3.97 -6.29 -18.08
C ARG A 51 5.35 -6.92 -18.13
N GLN A 52 6.20 -6.46 -19.04
CA GLN A 52 7.57 -6.94 -19.14
C GLN A 52 8.41 -6.55 -17.91
N ALA A 53 8.26 -5.32 -17.41
CA ALA A 53 8.94 -4.88 -16.20
C ALA A 53 8.52 -5.72 -14.98
N ILE A 54 7.22 -5.97 -14.81
CA ILE A 54 6.70 -6.87 -13.77
C ILE A 54 7.31 -8.27 -13.92
N ALA A 55 7.27 -8.86 -15.10
CA ALA A 55 7.81 -10.21 -15.34
C ALA A 55 9.31 -10.31 -15.02
N LYS A 56 10.11 -9.30 -15.41
CA LYS A 56 11.55 -9.25 -15.07
C LYS A 56 11.78 -9.14 -13.57
N GLY A 57 11.03 -8.29 -12.88
CA GLY A 57 11.14 -8.09 -11.43
C GLY A 57 10.75 -9.35 -10.64
N LEU A 58 9.65 -10.01 -10.99
CA LEU A 58 9.24 -11.28 -10.39
C LEU A 58 10.26 -12.38 -10.66
N GLY A 59 10.80 -12.46 -11.89
CA GLY A 59 11.86 -13.40 -12.23
C GLY A 59 13.15 -13.15 -11.45
N TRP A 60 13.46 -11.89 -11.12
CA TRP A 60 14.58 -11.57 -10.24
C TRP A 60 14.29 -12.01 -8.79
N LEU A 61 13.10 -11.71 -8.25
CA LEU A 61 12.70 -12.18 -6.92
C LEU A 61 12.80 -13.70 -6.82
N GLU A 62 12.29 -14.43 -7.81
CA GLU A 62 12.34 -15.90 -7.81
C GLU A 62 13.76 -16.44 -7.70
N LYS A 63 14.71 -15.82 -8.42
CA LYS A 63 16.13 -16.21 -8.42
C LYS A 63 16.90 -15.78 -7.16
N SER A 64 16.50 -14.66 -6.55
CA SER A 64 17.17 -14.08 -5.38
C SER A 64 16.71 -14.63 -4.05
N GLN A 65 15.68 -15.49 -4.03
CA GLN A 65 15.15 -16.07 -2.80
C GLN A 65 16.17 -16.99 -2.14
N ASN A 66 16.33 -16.86 -0.82
CA ASN A 66 17.11 -17.80 -0.01
C ASN A 66 16.50 -19.22 -0.03
N THR A 67 17.33 -20.23 0.07
CA THR A 67 16.88 -21.64 0.10
C THR A 67 15.88 -21.94 1.22
N ASN A 68 15.93 -21.19 2.34
CA ASN A 68 14.98 -21.28 3.45
C ASN A 68 13.68 -20.50 3.23
N GLY A 69 13.46 -19.93 2.02
CA GLY A 69 12.20 -19.32 1.61
C GLY A 69 12.04 -17.82 1.88
N PHE A 70 13.00 -17.16 2.53
CA PHE A 70 12.93 -15.71 2.74
C PHE A 70 13.71 -14.92 1.68
N TRP A 71 13.37 -13.63 1.56
CA TRP A 71 14.16 -12.64 0.82
C TRP A 71 14.89 -11.72 1.79
N SER A 72 16.07 -11.22 1.39
CA SER A 72 16.93 -10.35 2.18
C SER A 72 17.43 -11.06 3.44
N THR A 73 16.79 -10.83 4.58
CA THR A 73 17.18 -11.38 5.88
C THR A 73 16.04 -12.15 6.55
N ALA A 74 16.38 -13.19 7.30
CA ALA A 74 15.42 -13.95 8.11
C ALA A 74 14.86 -13.13 9.28
N ASP A 75 15.47 -12.02 9.68
CA ASP A 75 15.05 -11.25 10.84
C ASP A 75 13.80 -10.40 10.56
N TYR A 76 13.55 -10.05 9.29
CA TYR A 76 12.43 -9.19 8.87
C TYR A 76 11.46 -9.90 7.91
N PRO A 77 10.51 -10.72 8.43
CA PRO A 77 9.50 -11.40 7.61
C PRO A 77 8.69 -10.49 6.68
N ALA A 78 8.56 -9.20 7.03
CA ALA A 78 7.86 -8.23 6.21
C ALA A 78 8.44 -8.11 4.79
N ILE A 79 9.76 -8.24 4.60
CA ILE A 79 10.37 -8.17 3.27
C ILE A 79 9.92 -9.38 2.42
N THR A 80 9.88 -10.55 3.04
CA THR A 80 9.32 -11.76 2.39
C THR A 80 7.84 -11.57 2.07
N ALA A 81 7.06 -11.02 2.99
CA ALA A 81 5.65 -10.77 2.80
C ALA A 81 5.37 -9.79 1.65
N LEU A 82 6.17 -8.73 1.50
CA LEU A 82 6.06 -7.79 0.37
C LEU A 82 6.35 -8.50 -0.96
N GLY A 83 7.41 -9.32 -1.02
CA GLY A 83 7.70 -10.15 -2.20
C GLY A 83 6.54 -11.07 -2.57
N LEU A 84 5.93 -11.73 -1.57
CA LEU A 84 4.75 -12.59 -1.78
C LEU A 84 3.55 -11.78 -2.26
N ALA A 85 3.28 -10.61 -1.69
CA ALA A 85 2.21 -9.72 -2.14
C ALA A 85 2.39 -9.33 -3.62
N ALA A 86 3.62 -9.03 -4.07
CA ALA A 86 3.90 -8.77 -5.47
C ALA A 86 3.58 -9.97 -6.37
N PHE A 87 3.90 -11.20 -5.95
CA PHE A 87 3.50 -12.41 -6.70
C PHE A 87 1.99 -12.59 -6.75
N GLU A 88 1.26 -12.32 -5.67
CA GLU A 88 -0.20 -12.50 -5.64
C GLU A 88 -0.94 -11.44 -6.47
N MET A 89 -0.43 -10.20 -6.51
CA MET A 89 -1.07 -9.08 -7.19
C MET A 89 -0.83 -9.05 -8.70
N GLN A 90 0.17 -9.81 -9.20
CA GLN A 90 0.54 -9.77 -10.62
C GLN A 90 -0.64 -10.02 -11.57
N PRO A 91 -0.71 -9.34 -12.73
CA PRO A 91 -1.81 -9.48 -13.69
C PRO A 91 -2.00 -10.91 -14.21
N ALA A 92 -0.92 -11.69 -14.38
CA ALA A 92 -0.98 -13.06 -14.86
C ALA A 92 -1.73 -14.01 -13.91
N ASN A 93 -1.74 -13.74 -12.60
CA ASN A 93 -2.51 -14.53 -11.64
C ASN A 93 -4.03 -14.37 -11.80
N ARG A 94 -4.47 -13.31 -12.48
CA ARG A 94 -5.88 -13.12 -12.84
C ARG A 94 -6.33 -14.05 -13.95
N GLU A 95 -5.39 -14.51 -14.79
CA GLU A 95 -5.65 -15.35 -15.97
C GLU A 95 -5.34 -16.82 -15.70
N HIS A 96 -4.24 -17.13 -15.01
CA HIS A 96 -3.79 -18.50 -14.74
C HIS A 96 -3.09 -18.62 -13.39
N LYS A 97 -3.69 -19.36 -12.45
CA LYS A 97 -3.10 -19.62 -11.11
C LYS A 97 -2.03 -20.72 -11.15
N THR A 98 -0.83 -20.38 -11.55
CA THR A 98 0.35 -21.21 -11.22
C THR A 98 1.10 -20.59 -10.06
N THR A 99 1.22 -21.30 -8.95
CA THR A 99 1.99 -20.85 -7.79
C THR A 99 3.45 -21.29 -7.93
N PRO A 100 4.39 -20.38 -8.19
CA PRO A 100 5.82 -20.73 -8.26
C PRO A 100 6.31 -21.39 -6.97
N PRO A 101 7.28 -22.32 -7.04
CA PRO A 101 7.88 -22.93 -5.83
C PRO A 101 8.44 -21.90 -4.83
N ALA A 102 8.92 -20.76 -5.32
CA ALA A 102 9.40 -19.66 -4.48
C ALA A 102 8.27 -19.09 -3.58
N VAL A 103 7.06 -18.94 -4.11
CA VAL A 103 5.90 -18.47 -3.35
C VAL A 103 5.54 -19.47 -2.25
N GLN A 104 5.53 -20.77 -2.56
CA GLN A 104 5.24 -21.80 -1.57
C GLN A 104 6.26 -21.79 -0.42
N ARG A 105 7.56 -21.73 -0.74
CA ARG A 105 8.61 -21.61 0.28
C ARG A 105 8.49 -20.32 1.10
N GLY A 106 8.14 -19.21 0.46
CA GLY A 106 7.94 -17.93 1.13
C GLY A 106 6.82 -17.99 2.17
N TYR A 107 5.67 -18.54 1.83
CA TYR A 107 4.57 -18.72 2.79
C TYR A 107 4.93 -19.72 3.90
N ALA A 108 5.61 -20.81 3.59
CA ALA A 108 6.10 -21.74 4.62
C ALA A 108 7.03 -21.02 5.62
N TYR A 109 7.91 -20.15 5.12
CA TYR A 109 8.76 -19.31 5.96
C TYR A 109 7.91 -18.34 6.82
N LEU A 110 6.94 -17.59 6.26
CA LEU A 110 6.09 -16.68 7.03
C LEU A 110 5.34 -17.41 8.15
N LEU A 111 4.76 -18.56 7.85
CA LEU A 111 4.04 -19.36 8.85
C LEU A 111 4.98 -19.86 9.96
N SER A 112 6.26 -20.14 9.64
CA SER A 112 7.26 -20.48 10.65
C SER A 112 7.64 -19.31 11.58
N CYS A 113 7.28 -18.09 11.22
CA CYS A 113 7.50 -16.87 12.03
C CYS A 113 6.35 -16.56 12.99
N VAL A 114 5.23 -17.29 12.93
CA VAL A 114 4.09 -17.09 13.82
C VAL A 114 4.49 -17.42 15.26
N GLN A 115 4.30 -16.44 16.14
CA GLN A 115 4.61 -16.56 17.58
C GLN A 115 3.40 -17.05 18.36
N SER A 116 3.64 -17.49 19.59
CA SER A 116 2.58 -17.94 20.53
C SER A 116 1.53 -16.85 20.83
N ASN A 117 1.95 -15.58 20.81
CA ASN A 117 1.06 -14.42 21.00
C ASN A 117 0.27 -14.04 19.74
N GLY A 118 0.48 -14.72 18.62
CA GLY A 118 -0.20 -14.51 17.35
C GLY A 118 0.51 -13.54 16.38
N GLY A 119 1.53 -12.83 16.82
CA GLY A 119 2.34 -11.99 15.95
C GLY A 119 3.17 -12.82 14.96
N ILE A 120 3.54 -12.21 13.82
CA ILE A 120 4.38 -12.83 12.78
C ILE A 120 5.68 -12.04 12.70
N TYR A 121 6.66 -12.44 13.49
CA TYR A 121 7.96 -11.76 13.58
C TYR A 121 9.06 -12.70 14.08
N ARG A 122 10.32 -12.29 14.02
CA ARG A 122 11.46 -13.03 14.58
C ARG A 122 12.01 -12.35 15.82
N LYS A 123 12.71 -11.24 15.67
CA LYS A 123 13.38 -10.54 16.77
C LYS A 123 12.78 -9.18 17.07
N GLU A 124 12.61 -8.37 16.06
CA GLU A 124 12.29 -6.95 16.17
C GLU A 124 11.07 -6.58 15.32
N LEU A 125 10.56 -5.36 15.52
CA LEU A 125 9.50 -4.75 14.73
C LEU A 125 8.23 -5.63 14.61
N PRO A 126 7.70 -6.15 15.72
CA PRO A 126 6.59 -7.12 15.66
C PRO A 126 5.34 -6.56 15.00
N SER A 127 5.02 -5.28 15.20
CA SER A 127 3.88 -4.62 14.55
C SER A 127 4.07 -4.55 13.03
N TYR A 128 5.21 -3.98 12.59
CA TYR A 128 5.55 -3.87 11.17
C TYR A 128 5.52 -5.23 10.46
N ASN A 129 6.27 -6.19 11.01
CA ASN A 129 6.36 -7.52 10.43
C ASN A 129 5.01 -8.24 10.38
N THR A 130 4.20 -8.14 11.44
CA THR A 130 2.89 -8.79 11.49
C THR A 130 1.90 -8.13 10.54
N SER A 131 1.85 -6.80 10.47
CA SER A 131 0.92 -6.08 9.59
C SER A 131 1.15 -6.42 8.13
N VAL A 132 2.40 -6.35 7.67
CA VAL A 132 2.74 -6.67 6.28
C VAL A 132 2.52 -8.16 5.96
N SER A 133 2.87 -9.05 6.91
CA SER A 133 2.65 -10.49 6.75
C SER A 133 1.16 -10.84 6.71
N LEU A 134 0.32 -10.21 7.55
CA LEU A 134 -1.12 -10.39 7.53
C LEU A 134 -1.72 -10.00 6.17
N THR A 135 -1.29 -8.86 5.61
CA THR A 135 -1.71 -8.44 4.27
C THR A 135 -1.36 -9.49 3.22
N ALA A 136 -0.16 -10.04 3.23
CA ALA A 136 0.24 -11.10 2.29
C ALA A 136 -0.57 -12.39 2.45
N LEU A 137 -0.87 -12.82 3.69
CA LEU A 137 -1.71 -14.00 3.95
C LEU A 137 -3.15 -13.81 3.46
N VAL A 138 -3.70 -12.61 3.61
CA VAL A 138 -5.04 -12.26 3.12
C VAL A 138 -5.08 -12.26 1.59
N LEU A 139 -4.07 -11.70 0.92
CA LEU A 139 -3.96 -11.69 -0.54
C LEU A 139 -3.85 -13.10 -1.13
N ALA A 140 -3.18 -14.02 -0.45
CA ALA A 140 -3.10 -15.43 -0.85
C ALA A 140 -4.46 -16.11 -0.88
N ASN A 141 -5.38 -15.65 -0.06
CA ASN A 141 -6.76 -16.15 0.05
C ASN A 141 -6.84 -17.68 0.18
N ARG A 142 -6.02 -18.27 1.09
CA ARG A 142 -5.96 -19.72 1.31
C ARG A 142 -6.60 -20.11 2.64
N PRO A 143 -7.53 -21.06 2.66
CA PRO A 143 -8.23 -21.48 3.89
C PRO A 143 -7.28 -21.96 5.00
N GLU A 144 -6.18 -22.63 4.64
CA GLU A 144 -5.20 -23.11 5.61
C GLU A 144 -4.47 -22.00 6.39
N TYR A 145 -4.55 -20.73 5.91
CA TYR A 145 -3.96 -19.56 6.59
C TYR A 145 -4.91 -18.89 7.58
N GLN A 146 -6.19 -19.27 7.63
CA GLN A 146 -7.20 -18.66 8.50
C GLN A 146 -6.78 -18.58 9.97
N PRO A 147 -6.22 -19.65 10.59
CA PRO A 147 -5.81 -19.56 11.99
C PRO A 147 -4.71 -18.53 12.24
N ALA A 148 -3.76 -18.37 11.29
CA ALA A 148 -2.70 -17.37 11.38
C ALA A 148 -3.25 -15.94 11.17
N ILE A 149 -4.16 -15.76 10.22
CA ILE A 149 -4.85 -14.48 9.96
C ILE A 149 -5.58 -14.00 11.19
N LEU A 150 -6.42 -14.83 11.81
CA LEU A 150 -7.20 -14.46 13.00
C LEU A 150 -6.30 -14.10 14.19
N LYS A 151 -5.25 -14.89 14.43
CA LYS A 151 -4.28 -14.61 15.51
C LYS A 151 -3.52 -13.31 15.26
N ALA A 152 -3.05 -13.06 14.02
CA ALA A 152 -2.33 -11.85 13.65
C ALA A 152 -3.22 -10.60 13.79
N ARG A 153 -4.49 -10.66 13.38
CA ARG A 153 -5.48 -9.60 13.62
C ARG A 153 -5.59 -9.26 15.11
N LYS A 154 -5.84 -10.27 15.94
CA LYS A 154 -5.95 -10.07 17.39
C LYS A 154 -4.68 -9.46 17.98
N PHE A 155 -3.52 -9.91 17.52
CA PHE A 155 -2.22 -9.35 17.95
C PHE A 155 -2.11 -7.86 17.60
N ILE A 156 -2.40 -7.47 16.36
CA ILE A 156 -2.30 -6.07 15.92
C ILE A 156 -3.31 -5.18 16.69
N MET A 157 -4.55 -5.61 16.84
CA MET A 157 -5.56 -4.88 17.62
C MET A 157 -5.09 -4.62 19.06
N GLY A 158 -4.41 -5.60 19.67
CA GLY A 158 -3.85 -5.49 21.01
C GLY A 158 -2.63 -4.56 21.13
N LEU A 159 -2.10 -4.04 20.03
CA LEU A 159 -1.01 -3.05 20.02
C LEU A 159 -1.50 -1.60 19.96
N GLN A 160 -2.79 -1.38 19.79
CA GLN A 160 -3.34 -0.02 19.74
C GLN A 160 -3.07 0.70 21.06
N THR A 161 -2.49 1.89 20.95
CA THR A 161 -2.13 2.72 22.11
C THR A 161 -3.40 3.29 22.77
N ASP A 162 -3.44 3.21 24.08
CA ASP A 162 -4.48 3.74 24.95
C ASP A 162 -3.78 4.19 26.25
N LEU A 163 -3.47 5.48 26.33
CA LEU A 163 -2.71 6.08 27.44
C LEU A 163 -3.67 6.72 28.45
N ASN A 164 -3.13 7.07 29.63
CA ASN A 164 -3.82 7.73 30.74
C ASN A 164 -5.06 6.95 31.20
N GLU A 165 -6.30 7.37 30.90
CA GLU A 165 -7.51 6.68 31.35
C GLU A 165 -7.95 5.62 30.33
N PRO A 166 -7.92 4.33 30.67
CA PRO A 166 -8.29 3.26 29.74
C PRO A 166 -9.68 3.45 29.10
N GLY A 167 -9.72 3.35 27.76
CA GLY A 167 -10.94 3.51 26.97
C GLY A 167 -11.31 4.96 26.66
N ARG A 168 -10.53 5.95 27.10
CA ARG A 168 -10.69 7.36 26.77
C ARG A 168 -9.66 7.80 25.72
N ILE A 169 -10.07 8.75 24.89
CA ILE A 169 -9.17 9.41 23.95
C ILE A 169 -8.74 10.72 24.60
N ASP A 170 -7.66 10.70 25.36
CA ASP A 170 -7.18 11.81 26.19
C ASP A 170 -5.67 12.09 26.03
N SER A 171 -5.04 11.40 25.06
CA SER A 171 -3.66 11.64 24.63
C SER A 171 -3.57 11.74 23.11
N PRO A 172 -2.71 12.61 22.53
CA PRO A 172 -2.51 12.67 21.08
C PRO A 172 -1.95 11.38 20.47
N PHE A 173 -1.48 10.45 21.30
CA PHE A 173 -0.96 9.16 20.87
C PHE A 173 -2.02 8.05 20.87
N ASP A 174 -3.20 8.27 21.47
CA ASP A 174 -4.25 7.26 21.56
C ASP A 174 -4.79 6.87 20.19
N GLY A 175 -4.94 5.59 19.99
CA GLY A 175 -5.36 5.00 18.74
C GLY A 175 -4.26 4.70 17.74
N GLY A 176 -3.04 5.22 17.96
CA GLY A 176 -1.89 4.92 17.13
C GLY A 176 -1.27 3.56 17.44
N ILE A 177 -0.45 3.06 16.53
CA ILE A 177 0.28 1.80 16.66
C ILE A 177 1.75 2.06 16.33
N GLY A 178 2.66 1.68 17.25
CA GLY A 178 4.11 1.79 17.07
C GLY A 178 4.73 0.47 16.61
N TYR A 179 6.07 0.38 16.69
CA TYR A 179 6.80 -0.85 16.34
C TYR A 179 6.51 -2.03 17.27
N GLY A 180 6.02 -1.78 18.49
CA GLY A 180 5.80 -2.79 19.53
C GLY A 180 7.06 -3.10 20.33
N MET A 181 6.97 -4.09 21.23
CA MET A 181 8.04 -4.46 22.15
C MET A 181 8.55 -3.27 23.01
N GLN A 182 9.83 -2.89 22.84
CA GLN A 182 10.46 -1.81 23.61
C GLN A 182 10.07 -0.42 23.08
N ASP A 183 9.91 -0.25 21.77
CA ASP A 183 9.41 0.99 21.19
C ASP A 183 7.90 0.91 21.01
N LYS A 184 7.18 1.42 22.00
CA LYS A 184 5.73 1.49 22.01
C LYS A 184 5.18 2.81 21.47
N ASN A 185 6.07 3.79 21.18
CA ASN A 185 5.61 5.08 20.68
C ASN A 185 4.94 4.92 19.31
N PRO A 186 3.67 5.29 19.17
CA PRO A 186 2.99 5.16 17.90
C PRO A 186 3.54 6.13 16.87
N ASP A 187 3.52 5.69 15.62
CA ASP A 187 3.87 6.48 14.47
C ASP A 187 2.94 6.20 13.29
N LEU A 188 2.89 7.14 12.34
CA LEU A 188 1.96 7.05 11.23
C LEU A 188 2.30 5.92 10.26
N SER A 189 3.58 5.58 10.09
CA SER A 189 4.00 4.51 9.18
C SER A 189 3.48 3.14 9.66
N ASN A 190 3.75 2.80 10.93
CA ASN A 190 3.26 1.56 11.52
C ASN A 190 1.73 1.55 11.64
N THR A 191 1.13 2.68 12.05
CA THR A 191 -0.34 2.80 12.13
C THR A 191 -0.98 2.56 10.77
N SER A 192 -0.49 3.18 9.70
CA SER A 192 -1.04 3.01 8.35
C SER A 192 -0.99 1.56 7.87
N LEU A 193 0.13 0.86 8.08
CA LEU A 193 0.27 -0.56 7.72
C LEU A 193 -0.65 -1.46 8.55
N ALA A 194 -0.84 -1.16 9.84
CA ALA A 194 -1.75 -1.89 10.69
C ALA A 194 -3.21 -1.68 10.27
N LEU A 195 -3.61 -0.44 9.97
CA LEU A 195 -4.96 -0.11 9.48
C LEU A 195 -5.25 -0.81 8.14
N GLU A 196 -4.28 -0.84 7.21
CA GLU A 196 -4.39 -1.60 5.96
C GLU A 196 -4.65 -3.08 6.22
N ALA A 197 -3.80 -3.70 7.04
CA ALA A 197 -3.89 -5.11 7.35
C ALA A 197 -5.21 -5.49 8.03
N LEU A 198 -5.66 -4.65 8.97
CA LEU A 198 -6.93 -4.85 9.66
C LEU A 198 -8.14 -4.63 8.75
N TYR A 199 -8.11 -3.61 7.91
CA TYR A 199 -9.16 -3.35 6.93
C TYR A 199 -9.33 -4.51 5.94
N LEU A 200 -8.24 -4.95 5.31
CA LEU A 200 -8.28 -6.05 4.33
C LEU A 200 -8.69 -7.37 4.99
N SER A 201 -8.14 -7.67 6.15
CA SER A 201 -8.46 -8.90 6.85
C SER A 201 -9.86 -8.88 7.47
N LYS A 202 -10.45 -7.73 7.81
CA LYS A 202 -11.86 -7.62 8.21
C LYS A 202 -12.79 -8.04 7.08
N GLN A 203 -12.50 -7.62 5.84
CA GLN A 203 -13.26 -8.06 4.68
C GLN A 203 -13.10 -9.58 4.46
N TYR A 204 -11.87 -10.09 4.57
CA TYR A 204 -11.60 -11.54 4.49
C TYR A 204 -12.42 -12.34 5.52
N VAL A 205 -12.44 -11.92 6.79
CA VAL A 205 -13.22 -12.55 7.85
C VAL A 205 -14.71 -12.58 7.52
N LYS A 206 -15.25 -11.47 7.02
CA LYS A 206 -16.64 -11.35 6.60
C LYS A 206 -16.97 -12.27 5.41
N ASP A 207 -16.15 -12.30 4.38
CA ASP A 207 -16.39 -13.10 3.16
C ASP A 207 -16.29 -14.59 3.42
N HIS A 208 -15.50 -15.01 4.40
CA HIS A 208 -15.35 -16.41 4.82
C HIS A 208 -16.24 -16.81 6.00
N HIS A 209 -17.12 -15.91 6.47
CA HIS A 209 -18.04 -16.15 7.60
C HIS A 209 -17.33 -16.63 8.88
N LEU A 210 -16.15 -16.08 9.14
CA LEU A 210 -15.36 -16.44 10.32
C LEU A 210 -15.84 -15.66 11.55
N GLU A 211 -15.79 -16.29 12.73
CA GLU A 211 -16.03 -15.60 13.98
C GLU A 211 -14.81 -14.79 14.40
N GLU A 212 -15.04 -13.56 14.84
CA GLU A 212 -14.00 -12.66 15.34
C GLU A 212 -14.43 -12.04 16.67
N ALA A 213 -13.51 -12.03 17.63
CA ALA A 213 -13.71 -11.39 18.93
C ALA A 213 -13.13 -9.96 18.90
N GLY A 214 -13.98 -8.98 18.63
CA GLY A 214 -13.64 -7.56 18.69
C GLY A 214 -13.19 -6.94 17.38
N ASP A 215 -12.98 -5.63 17.41
CA ASP A 215 -12.45 -4.80 16.31
C ASP A 215 -11.52 -3.73 16.90
N LEU A 216 -10.77 -3.05 16.04
CA LEU A 216 -9.97 -1.89 16.41
C LEU A 216 -10.88 -0.74 16.89
N ASN A 217 -10.40 0.08 17.81
CA ASN A 217 -11.04 1.37 18.08
C ASN A 217 -10.72 2.35 16.95
N TRP A 218 -11.56 2.34 15.89
CA TRP A 218 -11.39 3.17 14.71
C TRP A 218 -11.51 4.66 15.00
N GLN A 219 -12.29 5.06 16.03
CA GLN A 219 -12.40 6.47 16.44
C GLN A 219 -11.10 6.96 17.06
N ALA A 220 -10.47 6.15 17.91
CA ALA A 220 -9.14 6.47 18.43
C ALA A 220 -8.08 6.52 17.32
N ALA A 221 -8.12 5.59 16.34
CA ALA A 221 -7.22 5.64 15.19
C ALA A 221 -7.39 6.94 14.39
N ILE A 222 -8.63 7.38 14.13
CA ILE A 222 -8.90 8.67 13.47
C ILE A 222 -8.35 9.83 14.28
N HIS A 223 -8.49 9.82 15.60
CA HIS A 223 -7.91 10.84 16.47
C HIS A 223 -6.38 10.93 16.32
N PHE A 224 -5.69 9.78 16.41
CA PHE A 224 -4.23 9.74 16.18
C PHE A 224 -3.84 10.32 14.82
N LEU A 225 -4.56 9.97 13.75
CA LEU A 225 -4.32 10.51 12.42
C LEU A 225 -4.49 12.03 12.36
N GLN A 226 -5.52 12.56 13.05
CA GLN A 226 -5.72 14.01 13.17
C GLN A 226 -4.54 14.70 13.86
N CYS A 227 -4.01 14.10 14.94
CA CYS A 227 -2.85 14.61 15.66
C CYS A 227 -1.54 14.57 14.82
N CYS A 228 -1.49 13.75 13.77
CA CYS A 228 -0.40 13.73 12.79
C CYS A 228 -0.62 14.65 11.58
N GLN A 229 -1.80 15.26 11.41
CA GLN A 229 -2.11 16.13 10.28
C GLN A 229 -1.89 17.61 10.62
N ASN A 230 -1.20 18.34 9.74
CA ASN A 230 -1.08 19.80 9.84
C ASN A 230 -2.39 20.48 9.43
N LEU A 231 -3.42 20.34 10.24
CA LEU A 231 -4.75 20.90 9.99
C LEU A 231 -5.38 21.40 11.31
N PRO A 232 -5.12 22.64 11.76
CA PRO A 232 -5.63 23.15 13.04
C PRO A 232 -7.16 23.12 13.20
N ALA A 233 -7.90 23.02 12.11
CA ALA A 233 -9.37 22.86 12.17
C ALA A 233 -9.80 21.50 12.78
N SER A 234 -8.95 20.48 12.75
CA SER A 234 -9.20 19.14 13.30
C SER A 234 -8.11 18.63 14.26
N ASN A 235 -7.00 19.38 14.39
CA ASN A 235 -5.87 19.07 15.25
C ASN A 235 -5.61 20.28 16.15
N ALA A 236 -6.02 20.19 17.41
CA ALA A 236 -5.86 21.27 18.40
C ALA A 236 -4.44 21.35 19.00
N GLU A 237 -3.57 20.41 18.65
CA GLU A 237 -2.23 20.32 19.21
C GLU A 237 -1.33 21.50 18.77
N PRO A 238 -0.38 21.94 19.63
CA PRO A 238 0.40 23.15 19.40
C PRO A 238 1.33 23.08 18.17
N TRP A 239 1.68 21.88 17.69
CA TRP A 239 2.48 21.70 16.49
C TRP A 239 1.69 21.78 15.18
N ALA A 240 0.34 21.70 15.22
CA ALA A 240 -0.47 21.82 14.03
C ALA A 240 -0.33 23.21 13.41
N SER A 241 -0.11 23.29 12.11
CA SER A 241 0.20 24.53 11.41
C SER A 241 -0.73 24.77 10.22
N ASN A 242 -1.15 26.02 10.06
CA ASN A 242 -1.80 26.54 8.84
C ASN A 242 -0.81 27.13 7.83
N ASP A 243 0.49 26.96 8.06
CA ASP A 243 1.51 27.39 7.11
C ASP A 243 1.24 26.75 5.73
N PRO A 244 1.17 27.58 4.64
CA PRO A 244 0.77 27.11 3.31
C PRO A 244 1.63 25.94 2.77
N GLN A 245 2.90 25.82 3.20
CA GLN A 245 3.77 24.74 2.77
C GLN A 245 3.43 23.39 3.45
N ASN A 246 2.82 23.43 4.64
CA ASN A 246 2.59 22.25 5.46
C ASN A 246 1.11 21.91 5.65
N LYS A 247 0.20 22.90 5.49
CA LYS A 247 -1.23 22.74 5.74
C LYS A 247 -1.85 21.57 4.96
N GLY A 248 -2.51 20.68 5.69
CA GLY A 248 -3.20 19.51 5.15
C GLY A 248 -2.32 18.26 5.07
N GLY A 249 -0.99 18.39 4.93
CA GLY A 249 -0.08 17.26 4.89
C GLY A 249 0.18 16.64 6.26
N PHE A 250 0.92 15.54 6.28
CA PHE A 250 1.14 14.74 7.47
C PHE A 250 2.61 14.75 7.92
N ILE A 251 2.80 14.68 9.24
CA ILE A 251 4.05 14.43 9.93
C ILE A 251 4.15 12.96 10.38
N TYR A 252 5.29 12.53 10.90
CA TYR A 252 5.57 11.14 11.24
C TYR A 252 4.81 10.65 12.49
N ALA A 253 4.74 11.48 13.52
CA ALA A 253 4.05 11.18 14.77
C ALA A 253 3.63 12.49 15.45
N PRO A 254 2.74 12.47 16.44
CA PRO A 254 2.40 13.65 17.22
C PRO A 254 3.67 14.37 17.72
N GLY A 255 3.81 15.65 17.36
CA GLY A 255 4.96 16.45 17.72
C GLY A 255 6.29 16.11 17.06
N ARG A 256 6.35 15.23 16.04
CA ARG A 256 7.59 14.82 15.37
C ARG A 256 7.45 14.68 13.87
N SER A 257 8.33 15.34 13.11
CA SER A 257 8.47 15.13 11.67
C SER A 257 9.87 14.65 11.30
N MET A 258 9.95 13.70 10.36
CA MET A 258 11.24 13.26 9.79
C MET A 258 11.76 14.21 8.69
N ALA A 259 10.91 15.11 8.21
CA ALA A 259 11.29 16.18 7.28
C ALA A 259 11.84 17.43 8.01
N GLY A 260 11.89 17.39 9.35
CA GLY A 260 12.38 18.50 10.15
C GLY A 260 11.34 19.59 10.40
N GLU A 261 11.81 20.79 10.62
CA GLU A 261 11.04 21.95 11.10
C GLU A 261 11.27 23.17 10.21
N THR A 262 10.34 24.11 10.26
CA THR A 262 10.45 25.43 9.62
C THR A 262 10.11 26.53 10.61
N ASN A 263 11.00 27.51 10.78
CA ASN A 263 10.72 28.71 11.56
C ASN A 263 9.79 29.63 10.76
N LEU A 264 8.64 29.95 11.32
CA LEU A 264 7.66 30.84 10.72
C LEU A 264 7.99 32.31 11.07
N PRO A 265 7.58 33.28 10.24
CA PRO A 265 7.74 34.72 10.54
C PRO A 265 7.10 35.15 11.87
N SER A 266 6.09 34.39 12.33
CA SER A 266 5.44 34.61 13.63
C SER A 266 6.28 34.22 14.84
N GLY A 267 7.47 33.66 14.65
CA GLY A 267 8.31 33.04 15.70
C GLY A 267 7.89 31.64 16.14
N ARG A 268 6.81 31.10 15.57
CA ARG A 268 6.40 29.70 15.78
C ARG A 268 7.23 28.76 14.94
N VAL A 269 7.38 27.53 15.40
CA VAL A 269 7.98 26.43 14.65
C VAL A 269 6.87 25.58 14.06
N ALA A 270 6.91 25.32 12.75
CA ALA A 270 6.04 24.39 12.05
C ALA A 270 6.78 23.08 11.77
N LEU A 271 6.16 21.96 12.10
CA LEU A 271 6.66 20.64 11.69
C LEU A 271 6.35 20.41 10.21
N ARG A 272 7.37 20.03 9.43
CA ARG A 272 7.24 19.90 7.98
C ARG A 272 6.46 18.64 7.60
N SER A 273 5.41 18.83 6.80
CA SER A 273 4.73 17.74 6.10
C SER A 273 5.60 17.14 5.01
N TYR A 274 5.44 15.84 4.69
CA TYR A 274 6.19 15.20 3.63
C TYR A 274 5.42 14.11 2.89
N GLY A 275 5.87 13.80 1.67
CA GLY A 275 5.11 13.05 0.68
C GLY A 275 4.64 11.68 1.13
N SER A 276 5.57 10.81 1.54
CA SER A 276 5.22 9.42 1.91
C SER A 276 4.25 9.34 3.10
N MET A 277 4.39 10.23 4.11
CA MET A 277 3.45 10.25 5.23
C MET A 277 2.10 10.88 4.85
N SER A 278 2.08 11.85 3.94
CA SER A 278 0.81 12.41 3.47
C SER A 278 0.00 11.41 2.66
N TYR A 279 0.65 10.57 1.84
CA TYR A 279 -0.04 9.44 1.19
C TYR A 279 -0.44 8.34 2.19
N ALA A 280 0.39 8.03 3.19
CA ALA A 280 0.04 7.09 4.26
C ALA A 280 -1.16 7.58 5.09
N GLY A 281 -1.21 8.89 5.40
CA GLY A 281 -2.35 9.51 6.08
C GLY A 281 -3.64 9.44 5.26
N LEU A 282 -3.58 9.73 3.96
CA LEU A 282 -4.71 9.59 3.05
C LEU A 282 -5.22 8.14 3.01
N LEU A 283 -4.31 7.16 2.86
CA LEU A 283 -4.64 5.74 2.92
C LEU A 283 -5.32 5.37 4.23
N SER A 284 -4.79 5.84 5.35
CA SER A 284 -5.32 5.56 6.68
C SER A 284 -6.74 6.11 6.86
N TYR A 285 -7.03 7.31 6.34
CA TYR A 285 -8.38 7.86 6.33
C TYR A 285 -9.34 7.04 5.47
N ILE A 286 -8.87 6.54 4.31
CA ILE A 286 -9.67 5.65 3.46
C ILE A 286 -9.98 4.34 4.18
N TYR A 287 -9.00 3.71 4.84
CA TYR A 287 -9.21 2.48 5.62
C TYR A 287 -10.12 2.68 6.84
N ALA A 288 -10.13 3.90 7.41
CA ALA A 288 -11.06 4.29 8.47
C ALA A 288 -12.43 4.76 7.96
N ASP A 289 -12.73 4.54 6.66
CA ASP A 289 -14.01 4.84 5.98
C ASP A 289 -14.38 6.33 5.97
N LEU A 290 -13.41 7.24 6.00
CA LEU A 290 -13.67 8.67 5.76
C LEU A 290 -14.04 8.91 4.31
N LYS A 291 -15.01 9.77 4.08
CA LYS A 291 -15.50 10.12 2.75
C LYS A 291 -14.56 11.11 2.06
N ARG A 292 -14.60 11.15 0.73
CA ARG A 292 -13.76 12.07 -0.07
C ARG A 292 -14.04 13.55 0.21
N ASP A 293 -15.25 13.88 0.61
CA ASP A 293 -15.70 15.25 0.97
C ASP A 293 -15.43 15.60 2.44
N ASP A 294 -14.87 14.68 3.23
CA ASP A 294 -14.42 15.00 4.59
C ASP A 294 -13.31 16.07 4.53
N PRO A 295 -13.42 17.17 5.31
CA PRO A 295 -12.46 18.28 5.26
C PRO A 295 -10.99 17.85 5.45
N ARG A 296 -10.74 16.79 6.23
CA ARG A 296 -9.40 16.23 6.47
C ARG A 296 -8.84 15.55 5.21
N VAL A 297 -9.69 14.81 4.51
CA VAL A 297 -9.37 14.15 3.23
C VAL A 297 -9.14 15.19 2.13
N VAL A 298 -10.01 16.20 2.06
CA VAL A 298 -9.85 17.34 1.12
C VAL A 298 -8.50 18.02 1.36
N ALA A 299 -8.19 18.36 2.62
CA ALA A 299 -6.97 19.09 2.96
C ALA A 299 -5.70 18.31 2.60
N VAL A 300 -5.64 16.98 2.84
CA VAL A 300 -4.46 16.21 2.45
C VAL A 300 -4.35 16.08 0.93
N MET A 301 -5.47 15.92 0.22
CA MET A 301 -5.45 15.89 -1.25
C MET A 301 -4.96 17.21 -1.85
N ASP A 302 -5.35 18.35 -1.28
CA ASP A 302 -4.87 19.67 -1.73
C ASP A 302 -3.36 19.82 -1.49
N TRP A 303 -2.85 19.35 -0.33
CA TRP A 303 -1.40 19.32 -0.08
C TRP A 303 -0.67 18.42 -1.08
N LEU A 304 -1.19 17.21 -1.35
CA LEU A 304 -0.59 16.24 -2.28
C LEU A 304 -0.58 16.78 -3.72
N ARG A 305 -1.63 17.46 -4.17
CA ARG A 305 -1.67 18.14 -5.47
C ARG A 305 -0.62 19.23 -5.58
N GLY A 306 -0.48 20.03 -4.51
CA GLY A 306 0.49 21.12 -4.42
C GLY A 306 1.96 20.66 -4.44
N ASN A 307 2.22 19.44 -4.00
CA ASN A 307 3.55 18.87 -3.83
C ASN A 307 3.81 17.64 -4.72
N PHE A 308 2.99 17.40 -5.74
CA PHE A 308 3.11 16.22 -6.60
C PHE A 308 4.38 16.28 -7.44
N THR A 309 5.24 15.28 -7.26
CA THR A 309 6.43 15.03 -8.10
C THR A 309 6.77 13.54 -8.09
N LEU A 310 7.44 13.06 -9.12
CA LEU A 310 8.05 11.72 -9.18
C LEU A 310 9.58 11.76 -9.13
N GLU A 311 10.18 12.93 -8.88
CA GLU A 311 11.64 13.07 -8.82
C GLU A 311 12.19 12.82 -7.42
N GLU A 312 11.38 13.06 -6.40
CA GLU A 312 11.76 12.89 -5.00
C GLU A 312 10.54 12.57 -4.13
N ASN A 313 10.78 12.14 -2.89
CA ASN A 313 9.79 12.13 -1.83
C ASN A 313 9.65 13.57 -1.29
N PRO A 314 8.58 14.30 -1.58
CA PRO A 314 8.45 15.71 -1.20
C PRO A 314 8.78 15.95 0.27
N GLY A 315 9.70 16.88 0.54
CA GLY A 315 10.20 17.19 1.88
C GLY A 315 11.30 16.26 2.41
N MET A 316 11.59 15.15 1.71
CA MET A 316 12.60 14.15 2.12
C MET A 316 13.69 13.91 1.06
N GLY A 317 13.56 14.52 -0.13
CA GLY A 317 14.47 14.25 -1.24
C GLY A 317 14.48 12.79 -1.65
N PRO A 318 15.67 12.16 -1.84
CA PRO A 318 15.77 10.77 -2.27
C PRO A 318 15.46 9.73 -1.16
N GLN A 319 15.20 10.16 0.07
CA GLN A 319 14.98 9.26 1.20
C GLN A 319 13.59 8.63 1.14
N GLY A 320 13.53 7.30 1.16
CA GLY A 320 12.26 6.58 1.10
C GLY A 320 11.50 6.78 -0.20
N LEU A 321 12.21 6.93 -1.33
CA LEU A 321 11.61 7.24 -2.63
C LEU A 321 10.72 6.10 -3.16
N PHE A 322 11.13 4.85 -3.00
CA PHE A 322 10.33 3.72 -3.46
C PHE A 322 9.16 3.41 -2.52
N TYR A 323 9.31 3.63 -1.23
CA TYR A 323 8.18 3.63 -0.30
C TYR A 323 7.17 4.74 -0.65
N TYR A 324 7.65 5.91 -1.06
CA TYR A 324 6.79 6.99 -1.55
C TYR A 324 6.03 6.58 -2.81
N TYR A 325 6.67 5.98 -3.82
CA TYR A 325 5.98 5.49 -5.02
C TYR A 325 4.94 4.42 -4.70
N HIS A 326 5.28 3.51 -3.79
CA HIS A 326 4.37 2.46 -3.32
C HIS A 326 3.13 3.03 -2.63
N THR A 327 3.29 3.97 -1.69
CA THR A 327 2.18 4.61 -0.98
C THR A 327 1.35 5.51 -1.89
N LEU A 328 1.99 6.24 -2.82
CA LEU A 328 1.35 7.05 -3.85
C LEU A 328 0.43 6.19 -4.73
N ALA A 329 0.96 5.10 -5.29
CA ALA A 329 0.19 4.21 -6.16
C ALA A 329 -1.05 3.64 -5.45
N LYS A 330 -0.88 3.18 -4.21
CA LYS A 330 -1.98 2.70 -3.36
C LYS A 330 -3.01 3.79 -3.10
N ALA A 331 -2.56 4.94 -2.60
CA ALA A 331 -3.44 6.03 -2.16
C ALA A 331 -4.28 6.58 -3.33
N LEU A 332 -3.66 6.92 -4.46
CA LEU A 332 -4.36 7.46 -5.60
C LEU A 332 -5.27 6.42 -6.30
N THR A 333 -4.90 5.13 -6.27
CA THR A 333 -5.77 4.06 -6.78
C THR A 333 -7.02 3.91 -5.90
N LEU A 334 -6.88 3.84 -4.58
CA LEU A 334 -8.00 3.71 -3.65
C LEU A 334 -8.84 4.99 -3.56
N TYR A 335 -8.19 6.14 -3.62
CA TYR A 335 -8.89 7.43 -3.77
C TYR A 335 -9.67 7.49 -5.09
N GLY A 336 -9.24 6.78 -6.14
CA GLY A 336 -9.94 6.62 -7.42
C GLY A 336 -9.89 7.88 -8.28
N THR A 337 -8.76 8.57 -8.35
CA THR A 337 -8.54 9.67 -9.30
C THR A 337 -7.77 9.19 -10.53
N GLU A 338 -8.18 9.67 -11.72
CA GLU A 338 -7.49 9.38 -12.97
C GLU A 338 -6.29 10.32 -13.21
N THR A 339 -6.42 11.56 -12.75
CA THR A 339 -5.40 12.60 -12.91
C THR A 339 -5.14 13.32 -11.59
N VAL A 340 -3.96 13.91 -11.48
CA VAL A 340 -3.61 14.84 -10.42
C VAL A 340 -3.43 16.23 -11.04
N GLU A 341 -4.27 17.18 -10.66
CA GLU A 341 -4.09 18.58 -11.00
C GLU A 341 -3.05 19.18 -10.04
N THR A 342 -1.91 19.57 -10.59
CA THR A 342 -0.82 20.17 -9.80
C THR A 342 -1.08 21.66 -9.53
N SER A 343 -0.36 22.24 -8.58
CA SER A 343 -0.40 23.70 -8.31
C SER A 343 -0.03 24.56 -9.52
N ALA A 344 0.70 24.01 -10.49
CA ALA A 344 1.02 24.67 -11.76
C ALA A 344 -0.10 24.54 -12.81
N GLY A 345 -1.28 24.04 -12.45
CA GLY A 345 -2.43 23.87 -13.35
C GLY A 345 -2.26 22.75 -14.38
N ARG A 346 -1.28 21.84 -14.20
CA ARG A 346 -1.09 20.70 -15.08
C ARG A 346 -1.90 19.51 -14.61
N ASN A 347 -2.68 18.90 -15.50
CA ASN A 347 -3.32 17.61 -15.27
C ASN A 347 -2.35 16.49 -15.62
N VAL A 348 -1.85 15.81 -14.59
CA VAL A 348 -0.88 14.72 -14.70
C VAL A 348 -1.62 13.39 -14.72
N LYS A 349 -1.39 12.58 -15.75
CA LYS A 349 -1.83 11.18 -15.80
C LYS A 349 -0.88 10.33 -14.95
N TRP A 350 -1.03 10.41 -13.66
CA TRP A 350 -0.08 9.93 -12.68
C TRP A 350 0.27 8.43 -12.82
N ARG A 351 -0.66 7.60 -13.34
CA ARG A 351 -0.39 6.17 -13.57
C ARG A 351 0.60 5.97 -14.70
N GLU A 352 0.41 6.68 -15.82
CA GLU A 352 1.29 6.61 -16.98
C GLU A 352 2.69 7.12 -16.60
N ASP A 353 2.75 8.27 -15.93
CA ASP A 353 4.02 8.89 -15.51
C ASP A 353 4.77 8.04 -14.48
N LEU A 354 4.06 7.44 -13.49
CA LEU A 354 4.67 6.55 -12.51
C LEU A 354 5.16 5.24 -13.17
N ALA A 355 4.37 4.69 -14.10
CA ALA A 355 4.79 3.51 -14.87
C ALA A 355 6.10 3.74 -15.61
N LEU A 356 6.18 4.83 -16.38
CA LEU A 356 7.40 5.22 -17.11
C LEU A 356 8.57 5.46 -16.16
N LYS A 357 8.32 6.13 -15.01
CA LYS A 357 9.36 6.36 -14.00
C LYS A 357 9.91 5.05 -13.45
N LEU A 358 9.06 4.12 -13.07
CA LEU A 358 9.49 2.82 -12.54
C LEU A 358 10.18 1.96 -13.58
N ILE A 359 9.70 1.94 -14.85
CA ILE A 359 10.36 1.23 -15.95
C ILE A 359 11.77 1.77 -16.16
N ASN A 360 11.94 3.10 -16.19
CA ASN A 360 13.25 3.74 -16.38
C ASN A 360 14.22 3.53 -15.22
N LEU A 361 13.73 3.27 -14.02
CA LEU A 361 14.54 2.97 -12.84
C LEU A 361 14.86 1.48 -12.68
N GLN A 362 14.26 0.60 -13.51
CA GLN A 362 14.53 -0.84 -13.44
C GLN A 362 15.96 -1.14 -13.89
N ARG A 363 16.70 -1.91 -13.11
CA ARG A 363 18.05 -2.36 -13.41
C ARG A 363 18.04 -3.43 -14.51
N ALA A 364 19.17 -3.64 -15.14
CA ALA A 364 19.32 -4.64 -16.21
C ALA A 364 18.98 -6.06 -15.75
N ASP A 365 19.22 -6.39 -14.48
CA ASP A 365 18.89 -7.69 -13.89
C ASP A 365 17.39 -7.86 -13.56
N GLY A 366 16.59 -6.80 -13.68
CA GLY A 366 15.17 -6.77 -13.40
C GLY A 366 14.80 -6.23 -12.01
N SER A 367 15.79 -5.95 -11.16
CA SER A 367 15.57 -5.41 -9.82
C SER A 367 15.43 -3.88 -9.79
N TRP A 368 15.05 -3.37 -8.62
CA TRP A 368 15.14 -1.95 -8.25
C TRP A 368 15.90 -1.80 -6.94
N ALA A 369 16.56 -0.67 -6.76
CA ALA A 369 17.12 -0.24 -5.48
C ALA A 369 17.33 1.27 -5.49
N ASN A 370 17.30 1.89 -4.31
CA ASN A 370 17.60 3.30 -4.13
C ASN A 370 19.09 3.49 -3.78
N GLU A 371 19.72 4.49 -4.34
CA GLU A 371 21.08 4.87 -3.95
C GLU A 371 21.15 5.41 -2.51
N ASN A 372 20.04 6.02 -2.04
CA ASN A 372 19.87 6.38 -0.64
C ASN A 372 19.40 5.20 0.19
N GLY A 373 20.24 4.73 1.13
CA GLY A 373 19.97 3.52 1.93
C GLY A 373 19.11 3.73 3.17
N ARG A 374 18.58 4.92 3.40
CA ARG A 374 17.71 5.13 4.55
C ARG A 374 16.48 4.21 4.44
N TRP A 375 16.04 3.67 5.57
CA TRP A 375 14.92 2.71 5.66
C TRP A 375 15.07 1.47 4.77
N PHE A 376 16.28 0.95 4.70
CA PHE A 376 16.65 -0.26 3.94
C PHE A 376 16.47 -0.15 2.41
N GLU A 377 16.25 1.03 1.83
CA GLU A 377 16.04 1.12 0.38
C GLU A 377 17.27 0.84 -0.49
N LYS A 378 18.44 0.50 0.10
CA LYS A 378 19.54 -0.17 -0.64
C LYS A 378 19.32 -1.66 -0.87
N ASP A 379 18.40 -2.26 -0.11
CA ASP A 379 18.06 -3.67 -0.27
C ASP A 379 17.18 -3.88 -1.51
N PRO A 380 17.70 -4.56 -2.54
CA PRO A 380 16.96 -4.73 -3.78
C PRO A 380 15.71 -5.60 -3.63
N ALA A 381 15.64 -6.51 -2.64
CA ALA A 381 14.44 -7.33 -2.43
C ALA A 381 13.27 -6.47 -1.93
N LEU A 382 13.52 -5.58 -0.98
CA LEU A 382 12.52 -4.63 -0.48
C LEU A 382 12.03 -3.69 -1.59
N VAL A 383 12.97 -3.07 -2.28
CA VAL A 383 12.65 -2.03 -3.28
C VAL A 383 11.99 -2.63 -4.53
N THR A 384 12.43 -3.82 -4.95
CA THR A 384 11.77 -4.54 -6.05
C THR A 384 10.32 -4.89 -5.69
N ALA A 385 10.05 -5.34 -4.46
CA ALA A 385 8.68 -5.61 -4.03
C ALA A 385 7.81 -4.33 -4.03
N TYR A 386 8.32 -3.19 -3.54
CA TYR A 386 7.59 -1.91 -3.60
C TYR A 386 7.27 -1.49 -5.03
N ALA A 387 8.25 -1.56 -5.93
CA ALA A 387 8.08 -1.21 -7.33
C ALA A 387 7.05 -2.12 -8.04
N LEU A 388 7.14 -3.42 -7.81
CA LEU A 388 6.20 -4.41 -8.38
C LEU A 388 4.78 -4.16 -7.91
N ILE A 389 4.54 -4.01 -6.60
CA ILE A 389 3.21 -3.73 -6.06
C ILE A 389 2.65 -2.43 -6.65
N ALA A 390 3.47 -1.38 -6.80
CA ALA A 390 3.04 -0.14 -7.43
C ALA A 390 2.64 -0.35 -8.90
N LEU A 391 3.44 -1.09 -9.68
CA LEU A 391 3.14 -1.42 -11.07
C LEU A 391 1.88 -2.28 -11.21
N ASP A 392 1.70 -3.29 -10.34
CA ASP A 392 0.52 -4.16 -10.34
C ASP A 392 -0.77 -3.38 -10.06
N MET A 393 -0.71 -2.40 -9.15
CA MET A 393 -1.87 -1.54 -8.82
C MET A 393 -2.30 -0.64 -9.97
N ILE A 394 -1.36 -0.17 -10.78
CA ILE A 394 -1.68 0.74 -11.89
C ILE A 394 -1.95 0.03 -13.21
N TYR A 395 -1.45 -1.21 -13.39
CA TYR A 395 -1.52 -1.97 -14.65
C TYR A 395 -2.92 -2.08 -15.23
N GLY A 396 -3.93 -2.36 -14.42
CA GLY A 396 -5.31 -2.56 -14.89
C GLY A 396 -6.04 -1.27 -15.31
N LYS A 397 -5.39 -0.11 -15.18
CA LYS A 397 -5.98 1.23 -15.41
C LYS A 397 -5.10 2.13 -16.30
N ILE A 398 -4.06 1.57 -16.92
CA ILE A 398 -3.22 2.24 -17.92
C ILE A 398 -3.82 2.10 -19.32
#